data_db036bb9e3ed9528ffba9405b7c6f71b
#
_entry.id   db036bb9e3ed9528ffba9405b7c6f71b
#
_cell.length_a   1.000
_cell.length_b   1.000
_cell.length_c   1.000
_cell.angle_alpha   90.00
_cell.angle_beta   90.00
_cell.angle_gamma   90.00
#
_symmetry.space_group_name_H-M   'P 1'
#
loop_
_entity.id
_entity.type
_entity.pdbx_description
1 polymer ?
#
loop_
_entity_poly.entity_id
_entity_poly.type
_entity_poly.pdbx_seq_one_letter_code
_entity_poly.pdbx_strand_id
1 'polypeptide(L)'
;MIHEILPVGWLQCNCSVIGDPETREAIVLDPGDEVEKIAEILKRHKLKVKAIVSTHAHIDHVGGLKKLHELTGAPVMLHADDLPLYQAMDVQAAWIGMQPPELTEIHQLLKEGEALHWGAFEAQVLHTPGHTPGSVSLYVPQNAGKVTLPAPQLFAGDTLFAGSIGRTDLWGGSFEGILRSIRGKLLGLPEETVVFPGHGPTTTIGRERESNPFLQTQ
;
A
#
# COMPACT_ATOMS: atom_id res chain seq x y z
N MET A 1 18.03 -2.24 1.13
CA MET A 1 16.76 -1.71 1.64
C MET A 1 16.37 -2.51 2.89
N ILE A 2 15.95 -1.86 3.96
CA ILE A 2 15.27 -2.49 5.08
C ILE A 2 13.80 -2.62 4.67
N HIS A 3 13.23 -3.81 4.79
CA HIS A 3 11.80 -4.02 4.56
C HIS A 3 11.28 -5.02 5.59
N GLU A 4 10.35 -4.55 6.44
CA GLU A 4 9.65 -5.37 7.43
C GLU A 4 8.16 -5.34 7.11
N ILE A 5 7.57 -6.52 7.03
CA ILE A 5 6.12 -6.69 6.84
C ILE A 5 5.54 -7.13 8.18
N LEU A 6 4.56 -6.39 8.65
CA LEU A 6 3.83 -6.67 9.87
C LEU A 6 2.34 -6.84 9.52
N PRO A 7 1.79 -8.05 9.58
CA PRO A 7 0.34 -8.22 9.51
C PRO A 7 -0.31 -7.58 10.74
N VAL A 8 -1.19 -6.60 10.52
CA VAL A 8 -1.82 -5.79 11.56
C VAL A 8 -3.34 -5.95 11.59
N GLY A 9 -3.90 -5.79 12.77
CA GLY A 9 -5.34 -5.79 12.98
C GLY A 9 -6.01 -7.15 12.76
N TRP A 10 -7.32 -7.15 12.90
CA TRP A 10 -8.13 -8.37 12.78
C TRP A 10 -8.12 -8.95 11.35
N LEU A 11 -8.09 -8.10 10.33
CA LEU A 11 -8.07 -8.53 8.91
C LEU A 11 -6.66 -8.86 8.42
N GLN A 12 -5.62 -8.71 9.27
CA GLN A 12 -4.21 -9.04 8.94
C GLN A 12 -3.71 -8.31 7.70
N CYS A 13 -3.96 -6.98 7.63
CA CYS A 13 -3.38 -6.12 6.61
C CYS A 13 -1.85 -6.13 6.72
N ASN A 14 -1.16 -6.29 5.62
CA ASN A 14 0.29 -6.28 5.54
C ASN A 14 0.85 -4.85 5.60
N CYS A 15 0.97 -4.28 6.80
CA CYS A 15 1.71 -3.03 6.97
C CYS A 15 3.18 -3.22 6.59
N SER A 16 3.70 -2.38 5.70
CA SER A 16 5.11 -2.42 5.31
C SER A 16 5.89 -1.22 5.84
N VAL A 17 6.99 -1.48 6.55
CA VAL A 17 7.99 -0.48 6.96
C VAL A 17 9.19 -0.60 6.03
N ILE A 18 9.45 0.43 5.22
CA ILE A 18 10.45 0.40 4.17
C ILE A 18 11.48 1.50 4.43
N GLY A 19 12.69 1.12 4.77
CA GLY A 19 13.75 2.03 5.21
C GLY A 19 15.03 1.96 4.40
N ASP A 20 15.72 3.08 4.36
CA ASP A 20 17.09 3.18 3.87
C ASP A 20 18.08 2.85 5.00
N PRO A 21 18.93 1.82 4.86
CA PRO A 21 19.89 1.44 5.88
C PRO A 21 20.97 2.50 6.16
N GLU A 22 21.26 3.40 5.20
CA GLU A 22 22.30 4.41 5.33
C GLU A 22 21.75 5.71 5.95
N THR A 23 20.70 6.27 5.36
CA THR A 23 20.11 7.54 5.81
C THR A 23 19.15 7.40 6.98
N ARG A 24 18.65 6.17 7.22
CA ARG A 24 17.61 5.86 8.19
C ARG A 24 16.26 6.53 7.90
N GLU A 25 16.07 7.08 6.72
CA GLU A 25 14.77 7.55 6.26
C GLU A 25 13.88 6.38 5.85
N ALA A 26 12.59 6.46 6.11
CA ALA A 26 11.63 5.38 5.83
C ALA A 26 10.27 5.91 5.40
N ILE A 27 9.51 5.07 4.72
CA ILE A 27 8.07 5.21 4.56
C ILE A 27 7.36 4.04 5.25
N VAL A 28 6.13 4.27 5.70
CA VAL A 28 5.25 3.23 6.24
C VAL A 28 4.01 3.16 5.37
N LEU A 29 3.70 1.96 4.87
CA LEU A 29 2.52 1.70 4.05
C LEU A 29 1.46 0.98 4.88
N ASP A 30 0.21 1.43 4.74
CA ASP A 30 -0.98 0.80 5.28
C ASP A 30 -0.88 0.44 6.78
N PRO A 31 -0.64 1.43 7.68
CA PRO A 31 -0.58 1.20 9.11
C PRO A 31 -2.00 1.04 9.69
N GLY A 32 -2.68 -0.07 9.36
CA GLY A 32 -4.08 -0.27 9.70
C GLY A 32 -4.35 -0.40 11.19
N ASP A 33 -3.40 -0.92 11.97
CA ASP A 33 -3.52 -1.13 13.41
C ASP A 33 -2.14 -1.34 14.05
N GLU A 34 -2.10 -1.71 15.35
CA GLU A 34 -0.92 -2.15 16.11
C GLU A 34 0.28 -1.19 16.01
N VAL A 35 0.02 0.12 16.05
CA VAL A 35 1.01 1.19 15.86
C VAL A 35 2.20 1.05 16.82
N GLU A 36 2.01 0.48 18.01
CA GLU A 36 3.09 0.20 18.95
C GLU A 36 4.11 -0.77 18.37
N LYS A 37 3.67 -1.83 17.70
CA LYS A 37 4.57 -2.78 17.04
C LYS A 37 5.31 -2.15 15.85
N ILE A 38 4.61 -1.28 15.09
CA ILE A 38 5.25 -0.48 14.04
C ILE A 38 6.35 0.40 14.65
N ALA A 39 6.07 1.07 15.78
CA ALA A 39 7.02 1.90 16.51
C ALA A 39 8.25 1.11 17.00
N GLU A 40 8.07 -0.14 17.44
CA GLU A 40 9.17 -1.05 17.82
C GLU A 40 10.08 -1.35 16.62
N ILE A 41 9.51 -1.58 15.42
CA ILE A 41 10.28 -1.77 14.18
C ILE A 41 11.09 -0.50 13.87
N LEU A 42 10.43 0.67 13.89
CA LEU A 42 11.08 1.96 13.64
C LEU A 42 12.25 2.20 14.61
N LYS A 43 12.05 1.92 15.90
CA LYS A 43 13.07 2.04 16.95
C LYS A 43 14.21 1.05 16.75
N ARG A 44 13.92 -0.23 16.48
CA ARG A 44 14.91 -1.28 16.24
C ARG A 44 15.89 -0.92 15.14
N HIS A 45 15.38 -0.39 14.03
CA HIS A 45 16.16 0.02 12.86
C HIS A 45 16.59 1.49 12.91
N LYS A 46 16.24 2.25 13.96
CA LYS A 46 16.49 3.69 14.10
C LYS A 46 15.97 4.50 12.91
N LEU A 47 14.79 4.15 12.41
CA LEU A 47 14.19 4.77 11.25
C LEU A 47 13.44 6.06 11.60
N LYS A 48 13.55 7.05 10.71
CA LYS A 48 12.78 8.29 10.73
C LYS A 48 11.78 8.26 9.58
N VAL A 49 10.50 8.26 9.90
CA VAL A 49 9.42 8.21 8.90
C VAL A 49 9.35 9.53 8.15
N LYS A 50 9.36 9.47 6.83
CA LYS A 50 9.25 10.62 5.90
C LYS A 50 7.83 10.77 5.38
N ALA A 51 7.13 9.66 5.22
CA ALA A 51 5.73 9.62 4.79
C ALA A 51 5.02 8.39 5.34
N ILE A 52 3.75 8.54 5.63
CA ILE A 52 2.80 7.48 5.93
C ILE A 52 1.86 7.41 4.72
N VAL A 53 1.87 6.30 4.00
CA VAL A 53 1.16 6.17 2.73
C VAL A 53 0.07 5.12 2.87
N SER A 54 -1.16 5.46 2.50
CA SER A 54 -2.23 4.48 2.37
C SER A 54 -2.45 4.16 0.91
N THR A 55 -2.43 2.85 0.58
CA THR A 55 -2.71 2.38 -0.77
C THR A 55 -4.17 2.62 -1.14
N HIS A 56 -5.07 2.57 -0.17
CA HIS A 56 -6.50 2.88 -0.31
C HIS A 56 -7.14 3.13 1.08
N ALA A 57 -8.40 3.52 1.11
CA ALA A 57 -9.06 3.98 2.34
C ALA A 57 -10.00 2.94 2.98
N HIS A 58 -9.70 1.65 2.94
CA HIS A 58 -10.39 0.69 3.81
C HIS A 58 -9.87 0.76 5.24
N ILE A 59 -10.77 0.51 6.20
CA ILE A 59 -10.53 0.72 7.63
C ILE A 59 -9.31 -0.03 8.17
N ASP A 60 -9.06 -1.22 7.65
CA ASP A 60 -7.93 -2.07 8.03
C ASP A 60 -6.58 -1.63 7.44
N HIS A 61 -6.57 -0.67 6.50
CA HIS A 61 -5.36 -0.03 5.97
C HIS A 61 -5.08 1.33 6.61
N VAL A 62 -6.13 2.01 7.11
CA VAL A 62 -6.02 3.40 7.57
C VAL A 62 -6.22 3.59 9.07
N GLY A 63 -6.64 2.53 9.80
CA GLY A 63 -7.05 2.65 11.21
C GLY A 63 -5.99 3.20 12.16
N GLY A 64 -4.70 2.99 11.88
CA GLY A 64 -3.58 3.50 12.68
C GLY A 64 -2.99 4.83 12.22
N LEU A 65 -3.50 5.45 11.13
CA LEU A 65 -2.92 6.66 10.54
C LEU A 65 -2.73 7.79 11.53
N LYS A 66 -3.77 8.15 12.28
CA LYS A 66 -3.70 9.26 13.25
C LYS A 66 -2.63 9.02 14.30
N LYS A 67 -2.65 7.86 14.92
CA LYS A 67 -1.73 7.51 16.00
C LYS A 67 -0.28 7.46 15.51
N LEU A 68 -0.04 6.93 14.31
CA LEU A 68 1.30 6.90 13.73
C LEU A 68 1.77 8.30 13.31
N HIS A 69 0.88 9.15 12.79
CA HIS A 69 1.17 10.54 12.50
C HIS A 69 1.57 11.31 13.77
N GLU A 70 0.77 11.20 14.84
CA GLU A 70 1.06 11.85 16.13
C GLU A 70 2.40 11.39 16.72
N LEU A 71 2.75 10.11 16.55
CA LEU A 71 4.00 9.54 17.04
C LEU A 71 5.23 10.02 16.26
N THR A 72 5.10 10.17 14.93
CA THR A 72 6.26 10.37 14.04
C THR A 72 6.38 11.77 13.48
N GLY A 73 5.29 12.54 13.46
CA GLY A 73 5.16 13.82 12.77
C GLY A 73 5.20 13.71 11.24
N ALA A 74 5.19 12.49 10.69
CA ALA A 74 5.28 12.30 9.24
C ALA A 74 3.96 12.61 8.54
N PRO A 75 3.97 13.22 7.33
CA PRO A 75 2.76 13.51 6.58
C PRO A 75 2.04 12.23 6.17
N VAL A 76 0.70 12.27 6.20
CA VAL A 76 -0.19 11.19 5.74
C VAL A 76 -0.59 11.47 4.30
N MET A 77 -0.49 10.43 3.46
CA MET A 77 -0.74 10.49 2.03
C MET A 77 -1.82 9.48 1.62
N LEU A 78 -2.75 9.92 0.76
CA LEU A 78 -3.84 9.12 0.21
C LEU A 78 -4.21 9.67 -1.18
N HIS A 79 -4.78 8.85 -2.07
CA HIS A 79 -5.32 9.33 -3.34
C HIS A 79 -6.63 10.12 -3.15
N ALA A 80 -6.83 11.17 -3.96
CA ALA A 80 -7.99 12.06 -3.84
C ALA A 80 -9.34 11.34 -3.96
N ASP A 81 -9.43 10.35 -4.84
CA ASP A 81 -10.66 9.62 -5.13
C ASP A 81 -11.12 8.74 -3.95
N ASP A 82 -10.25 8.48 -2.98
CA ASP A 82 -10.58 7.74 -1.75
C ASP A 82 -10.90 8.65 -0.55
N LEU A 83 -10.83 9.97 -0.69
CA LEU A 83 -11.22 10.88 0.40
C LEU A 83 -12.66 10.67 0.87
N PRO A 84 -13.68 10.46 0.00
CA PRO A 84 -15.03 10.18 0.46
C PRO A 84 -15.12 8.88 1.27
N LEU A 85 -14.36 7.84 0.86
CA LEU A 85 -14.31 6.57 1.57
C LEU A 85 -13.62 6.71 2.93
N TYR A 86 -12.53 7.50 2.99
CA TYR A 86 -11.83 7.83 4.24
C TYR A 86 -12.73 8.60 5.21
N GLN A 87 -13.54 9.54 4.72
CA GLN A 87 -14.48 10.29 5.55
C GLN A 87 -15.66 9.46 6.07
N ALA A 88 -15.96 8.32 5.44
CA ALA A 88 -17.03 7.40 5.82
C ALA A 88 -16.57 6.25 6.73
N MET A 89 -15.53 6.47 7.56
CA MET A 89 -14.96 5.44 8.44
C MET A 89 -15.97 4.91 9.48
N ASP A 90 -16.88 5.74 9.93
CA ASP A 90 -17.99 5.34 10.82
C ASP A 90 -18.91 4.31 10.16
N VAL A 91 -19.21 4.48 8.88
CA VAL A 91 -20.02 3.53 8.09
C VAL A 91 -19.27 2.21 7.90
N GLN A 92 -17.97 2.26 7.57
CA GLN A 92 -17.14 1.07 7.43
C GLN A 92 -17.05 0.31 8.76
N ALA A 93 -16.77 1.00 9.86
CA ALA A 93 -16.68 0.42 11.20
C ALA A 93 -18.00 -0.25 11.63
N ALA A 94 -19.13 0.43 11.42
CA ALA A 94 -20.45 -0.10 11.76
C ALA A 94 -20.76 -1.38 10.97
N TRP A 95 -20.34 -1.44 9.69
CA TRP A 95 -20.59 -2.60 8.84
C TRP A 95 -19.86 -3.88 9.29
N ILE A 96 -18.66 -3.71 9.88
CA ILE A 96 -17.87 -4.83 10.41
C ILE A 96 -17.98 -4.99 11.94
N GLY A 97 -18.83 -4.19 12.60
CA GLY A 97 -19.03 -4.26 14.04
C GLY A 97 -17.88 -3.75 14.90
N MET A 98 -17.10 -2.81 14.38
CA MET A 98 -15.95 -2.20 15.08
C MET A 98 -16.27 -0.77 15.51
N GLN A 99 -15.46 -0.22 16.41
CA GLN A 99 -15.46 1.22 16.68
C GLN A 99 -14.69 1.93 15.55
N PRO A 100 -15.20 3.08 15.07
CA PRO A 100 -14.48 3.84 14.06
C PRO A 100 -13.17 4.38 14.61
N PRO A 101 -12.07 4.30 13.81
CA PRO A 101 -10.82 4.93 14.19
C PRO A 101 -10.96 6.45 14.16
N GLU A 102 -10.18 7.12 14.97
CA GLU A 102 -10.06 8.57 14.87
C GLU A 102 -9.32 8.96 13.58
N LEU A 103 -9.90 9.89 12.82
CA LEU A 103 -9.30 10.37 11.59
C LEU A 103 -8.24 11.46 11.86
N THR A 104 -7.29 11.56 10.94
CA THR A 104 -6.34 12.67 10.85
C THR A 104 -6.48 13.35 9.49
N GLU A 105 -5.90 14.53 9.36
CA GLU A 105 -5.83 15.22 8.07
C GLU A 105 -5.00 14.40 7.06
N ILE A 106 -5.43 14.38 5.80
CA ILE A 106 -4.61 13.91 4.70
C ILE A 106 -3.74 15.07 4.23
N HIS A 107 -2.44 14.99 4.48
CA HIS A 107 -1.49 16.08 4.27
C HIS A 107 -1.08 16.25 2.82
N GLN A 108 -1.07 15.16 2.05
CA GLN A 108 -0.70 15.17 0.64
C GLN A 108 -1.57 14.18 -0.15
N LEU A 109 -1.93 14.58 -1.36
CA LEU A 109 -2.71 13.74 -2.27
C LEU A 109 -1.77 13.05 -3.26
N LEU A 110 -1.81 11.71 -3.27
CA LEU A 110 -1.07 10.90 -4.23
C LEU A 110 -1.62 11.07 -5.65
N LYS A 111 -0.72 11.07 -6.63
CA LYS A 111 -1.09 11.21 -8.04
C LYS A 111 -0.37 10.18 -8.89
N GLU A 112 -1.04 9.75 -9.97
CA GLU A 112 -0.42 8.90 -11.00
C GLU A 112 0.92 9.44 -11.47
N GLY A 113 1.95 8.58 -11.49
CA GLY A 113 3.28 8.91 -11.97
C GLY A 113 4.13 9.74 -11.01
N GLU A 114 3.59 10.15 -9.85
CA GLU A 114 4.36 10.85 -8.83
C GLU A 114 5.46 9.97 -8.28
N ALA A 115 6.63 10.56 -8.01
CA ALA A 115 7.75 9.88 -7.37
C ALA A 115 7.78 10.18 -5.87
N LEU A 116 7.78 9.14 -5.05
CA LEU A 116 8.00 9.22 -3.60
C LEU A 116 9.45 8.90 -3.29
N HIS A 117 10.07 9.72 -2.43
CA HIS A 117 11.50 9.58 -2.09
C HIS A 117 11.70 9.37 -0.60
N TRP A 118 12.60 8.44 -0.24
CA TRP A 118 13.13 8.29 1.13
C TRP A 118 14.58 7.82 1.08
N GLY A 119 15.47 8.64 1.61
CA GLY A 119 16.91 8.40 1.52
C GLY A 119 17.39 8.31 0.07
N ALA A 120 17.98 7.18 -0.28
CA ALA A 120 18.46 6.91 -1.63
C ALA A 120 17.43 6.20 -2.53
N PHE A 121 16.26 5.87 -2.01
CA PHE A 121 15.21 5.13 -2.73
C PHE A 121 14.16 6.04 -3.34
N GLU A 122 13.55 5.53 -4.40
CA GLU A 122 12.44 6.14 -5.11
C GLU A 122 11.39 5.09 -5.46
N ALA A 123 10.12 5.43 -5.29
CA ALA A 123 9.00 4.65 -5.78
C ALA A 123 8.10 5.50 -6.66
N GLN A 124 7.55 4.90 -7.72
CA GLN A 124 6.55 5.51 -8.57
C GLN A 124 5.15 5.14 -8.08
N VAL A 125 4.27 6.12 -7.96
CA VAL A 125 2.85 5.91 -7.68
C VAL A 125 2.14 5.49 -8.96
N LEU A 126 1.47 4.34 -8.93
CA LEU A 126 0.60 3.83 -9.98
C LEU A 126 -0.84 3.88 -9.46
N HIS A 127 -1.70 4.69 -10.04
CA HIS A 127 -3.14 4.69 -9.73
C HIS A 127 -3.78 3.44 -10.32
N THR A 128 -4.25 2.55 -9.47
CA THR A 128 -4.78 1.21 -9.82
C THR A 128 -6.21 1.02 -9.33
N PRO A 129 -7.17 1.86 -9.81
CA PRO A 129 -8.55 1.82 -9.34
C PRO A 129 -9.24 0.50 -9.67
N GLY A 130 -10.21 0.13 -8.82
CA GLY A 130 -11.07 -1.02 -9.04
C GLY A 130 -11.41 -1.76 -7.76
N HIS A 131 -10.50 -1.91 -6.80
CA HIS A 131 -10.84 -2.31 -5.44
C HIS A 131 -11.53 -1.14 -4.72
N THR A 132 -10.90 0.02 -4.75
CA THR A 132 -11.51 1.32 -4.47
C THR A 132 -11.24 2.28 -5.63
N PRO A 133 -11.95 3.44 -5.71
CA PRO A 133 -11.69 4.46 -6.73
C PRO A 133 -10.27 5.04 -6.65
N GLY A 134 -9.75 5.22 -5.44
CA GLY A 134 -8.45 5.82 -5.18
C GLY A 134 -7.32 4.80 -4.92
N SER A 135 -7.52 3.50 -5.18
CA SER A 135 -6.46 2.50 -5.00
C SER A 135 -5.20 2.87 -5.76
N VAL A 136 -4.05 2.81 -5.07
CA VAL A 136 -2.73 3.01 -5.67
C VAL A 136 -1.82 1.82 -5.36
N SER A 137 -0.86 1.58 -6.26
CA SER A 137 0.25 0.69 -6.03
C SER A 137 1.55 1.49 -6.06
N LEU A 138 2.57 1.11 -5.30
CA LEU A 138 3.89 1.73 -5.34
C LEU A 138 4.88 0.81 -6.03
N TYR A 139 5.45 1.26 -7.12
CA TYR A 139 6.47 0.53 -7.87
C TYR A 139 7.87 1.07 -7.56
N VAL A 140 8.73 0.22 -7.03
CA VAL A 140 10.15 0.50 -6.80
C VAL A 140 10.95 -0.23 -7.89
N PRO A 141 11.50 0.47 -8.88
CA PRO A 141 12.26 -0.16 -9.95
C PRO A 141 13.55 -0.80 -9.40
N GLN A 142 14.15 -1.71 -10.17
CA GLN A 142 15.42 -2.33 -9.77
C GLN A 142 16.50 -1.28 -9.52
N ASN A 143 16.58 -0.26 -10.37
CA ASN A 143 17.43 0.92 -10.18
C ASN A 143 16.58 2.04 -9.57
N ALA A 144 16.37 2.01 -8.26
CA ALA A 144 15.53 2.92 -7.51
C ALA A 144 16.36 4.10 -6.98
N GLY A 145 16.28 5.24 -7.64
CA GLY A 145 17.05 6.42 -7.27
C GLY A 145 18.56 6.18 -7.40
N LYS A 146 19.28 6.09 -6.26
CA LYS A 146 20.75 5.86 -6.21
C LYS A 146 21.13 4.42 -5.85
N VAL A 147 20.15 3.52 -5.76
CA VAL A 147 20.35 2.15 -5.27
C VAL A 147 19.91 1.15 -6.33
N THR A 148 20.63 0.03 -6.45
CA THR A 148 20.22 -1.13 -7.26
C THR A 148 19.72 -2.22 -6.32
N LEU A 149 18.48 -2.65 -6.52
CA LEU A 149 17.84 -3.75 -5.81
C LEU A 149 18.11 -5.10 -6.50
N PRO A 150 18.02 -6.23 -5.79
CA PRO A 150 18.09 -7.56 -6.39
C PRO A 150 17.01 -7.79 -7.45
N ALA A 151 15.80 -7.27 -7.22
CA ALA A 151 14.66 -7.28 -8.13
C ALA A 151 13.80 -6.05 -7.91
N PRO A 152 13.01 -5.62 -8.91
CA PRO A 152 12.00 -4.59 -8.72
C PRO A 152 10.95 -5.03 -7.70
N GLN A 153 10.27 -4.08 -7.05
CA GLN A 153 9.27 -4.35 -6.04
C GLN A 153 7.99 -3.59 -6.35
N LEU A 154 6.85 -4.22 -6.11
CA LEU A 154 5.52 -3.64 -6.24
C LEU A 154 4.75 -3.83 -4.93
N PHE A 155 4.39 -2.76 -4.27
CA PHE A 155 3.48 -2.75 -3.14
C PHE A 155 2.08 -2.51 -3.71
N ALA A 156 1.31 -3.59 -3.86
CA ALA A 156 0.10 -3.58 -4.68
C ALA A 156 -1.17 -3.16 -3.92
N GLY A 157 -1.09 -2.99 -2.58
CA GLY A 157 -2.31 -2.88 -1.78
C GLY A 157 -3.26 -4.02 -2.10
N ASP A 158 -4.54 -3.72 -2.20
CA ASP A 158 -5.58 -4.69 -2.53
C ASP A 158 -5.92 -4.74 -4.02
N THR A 159 -4.92 -4.50 -4.88
CA THR A 159 -5.10 -4.62 -6.33
C THR A 159 -4.78 -6.03 -6.84
N LEU A 160 -3.61 -6.58 -6.51
CA LEU A 160 -3.13 -7.87 -7.01
C LEU A 160 -2.62 -8.74 -5.87
N PHE A 161 -3.15 -9.95 -5.75
CA PHE A 161 -2.78 -10.96 -4.77
C PHE A 161 -2.16 -12.20 -5.42
N ALA A 162 -1.53 -13.06 -4.62
CA ALA A 162 -1.07 -14.36 -5.06
C ALA A 162 -2.25 -15.25 -5.49
N GLY A 163 -2.42 -15.44 -6.81
CA GLY A 163 -3.50 -16.22 -7.41
C GLY A 163 -4.89 -15.57 -7.32
N SER A 164 -4.99 -14.28 -6.99
CA SER A 164 -6.27 -13.56 -6.85
C SER A 164 -6.12 -12.08 -7.17
N ILE A 165 -7.24 -11.36 -7.08
CA ILE A 165 -7.31 -9.90 -7.17
C ILE A 165 -8.16 -9.36 -6.02
N GLY A 166 -8.08 -8.07 -5.76
CA GLY A 166 -8.93 -7.40 -4.78
C GLY A 166 -10.42 -7.55 -5.08
N ARG A 167 -11.23 -7.61 -4.03
CA ARG A 167 -12.71 -7.62 -4.19
C ARG A 167 -13.17 -6.29 -4.79
N THR A 168 -14.29 -6.34 -5.50
CA THR A 168 -14.83 -5.19 -6.25
C THR A 168 -16.31 -4.93 -5.97
N ASP A 169 -16.85 -5.56 -4.93
CA ASP A 169 -18.26 -5.52 -4.55
C ASP A 169 -18.57 -4.53 -3.42
N LEU A 170 -17.57 -3.77 -2.97
CA LEU A 170 -17.72 -2.72 -1.98
C LEU A 170 -17.71 -1.32 -2.63
N TRP A 171 -17.96 -0.30 -1.83
CA TRP A 171 -18.09 1.12 -2.20
C TRP A 171 -17.13 1.60 -3.31
N GLY A 172 -17.67 1.86 -4.49
CA GLY A 172 -16.92 2.33 -5.66
C GLY A 172 -16.06 1.28 -6.35
N GLY A 173 -16.15 0.01 -5.93
CA GLY A 173 -15.47 -1.10 -6.56
C GLY A 173 -15.93 -1.36 -7.99
N SER A 174 -15.02 -1.84 -8.84
CA SER A 174 -15.27 -2.12 -10.26
C SER A 174 -14.41 -3.28 -10.74
N PHE A 175 -15.05 -4.40 -11.09
CA PHE A 175 -14.35 -5.56 -11.63
C PHE A 175 -13.62 -5.26 -12.94
N GLU A 176 -14.28 -4.54 -13.85
CA GLU A 176 -13.64 -4.09 -15.10
C GLU A 176 -12.50 -3.10 -14.82
N GLY A 177 -12.68 -2.23 -13.80
CA GLY A 177 -11.69 -1.26 -13.37
C GLY A 177 -10.42 -1.94 -12.89
N ILE A 178 -10.52 -2.91 -11.97
CA ILE A 178 -9.35 -3.58 -11.41
C ILE A 178 -8.61 -4.41 -12.47
N LEU A 179 -9.33 -5.11 -13.36
CA LEU A 179 -8.70 -5.84 -14.46
C LEU A 179 -7.97 -4.91 -15.43
N ARG A 180 -8.56 -3.74 -15.73
CA ARG A 180 -7.92 -2.71 -16.55
C ARG A 180 -6.65 -2.18 -15.90
N SER A 181 -6.69 -1.91 -14.60
CA SER A 181 -5.53 -1.46 -13.82
C SER A 181 -4.41 -2.50 -13.83
N ILE A 182 -4.73 -3.76 -13.55
CA ILE A 182 -3.74 -4.84 -13.50
C ILE A 182 -3.14 -5.06 -14.91
N ARG A 183 -3.97 -5.28 -15.93
CA ARG A 183 -3.51 -5.55 -17.29
C ARG A 183 -2.77 -4.37 -17.93
N GLY A 184 -3.26 -3.15 -17.69
CA GLY A 184 -2.70 -1.95 -18.32
C GLY A 184 -1.45 -1.41 -17.63
N LYS A 185 -1.27 -1.64 -16.33
CA LYS A 185 -0.18 -1.05 -15.56
C LYS A 185 0.74 -2.07 -14.90
N LEU A 186 0.19 -3.13 -14.29
CA LEU A 186 0.99 -4.04 -13.50
C LEU A 186 1.62 -5.16 -14.33
N LEU A 187 0.87 -5.80 -15.24
CA LEU A 187 1.40 -6.88 -16.05
C LEU A 187 2.46 -6.45 -17.09
N GLY A 188 2.62 -5.15 -17.33
CA GLY A 188 3.71 -4.60 -18.13
C GLY A 188 5.04 -4.49 -17.39
N LEU A 189 5.06 -4.65 -16.07
CA LEU A 189 6.27 -4.63 -15.25
C LEU A 189 7.13 -5.89 -15.50
N PRO A 190 8.44 -5.85 -15.19
CA PRO A 190 9.33 -7.00 -15.32
C PRO A 190 8.79 -8.24 -14.58
N GLU A 191 8.98 -9.42 -15.14
CA GLU A 191 8.43 -10.69 -14.58
C GLU A 191 8.95 -11.01 -13.19
N GLU A 192 10.21 -10.66 -12.93
CA GLU A 192 10.88 -10.82 -11.63
C GLU A 192 10.41 -9.82 -10.57
N THR A 193 9.54 -8.86 -10.91
CA THR A 193 9.01 -7.90 -9.92
C THR A 193 8.29 -8.63 -8.80
N VAL A 194 8.82 -8.48 -7.59
CA VAL A 194 8.22 -9.05 -6.38
C VAL A 194 7.02 -8.21 -5.98
N VAL A 195 5.85 -8.85 -5.84
CA VAL A 195 4.60 -8.22 -5.45
C VAL A 195 4.35 -8.44 -3.96
N PHE A 196 4.19 -7.35 -3.23
CA PHE A 196 3.80 -7.30 -1.81
C PHE A 196 2.34 -6.82 -1.74
N PRO A 197 1.38 -7.75 -1.56
CA PRO A 197 -0.04 -7.38 -1.49
C PRO A 197 -0.43 -6.85 -0.12
N GLY A 198 -1.59 -6.19 -0.04
CA GLY A 198 -2.18 -5.75 1.23
C GLY A 198 -2.58 -6.91 2.15
N HIS A 199 -2.83 -8.10 1.60
CA HIS A 199 -3.13 -9.30 2.37
C HIS A 199 -2.47 -10.54 1.77
N GLY A 200 -2.14 -11.50 2.64
CA GLY A 200 -1.62 -12.81 2.24
C GLY A 200 -0.15 -12.78 1.80
N PRO A 201 0.31 -13.83 1.09
CA PRO A 201 1.70 -14.01 0.75
C PRO A 201 2.14 -13.18 -0.45
N THR A 202 3.44 -12.95 -0.55
CA THR A 202 4.10 -12.35 -1.71
C THR A 202 4.01 -13.25 -2.95
N THR A 203 4.09 -12.61 -4.13
CA THR A 203 4.13 -13.29 -5.41
C THR A 203 5.06 -12.54 -6.39
N THR A 204 4.99 -12.81 -7.69
CA THR A 204 5.70 -12.06 -8.73
C THR A 204 4.77 -11.75 -9.90
N ILE A 205 5.09 -10.71 -10.65
CA ILE A 205 4.33 -10.34 -11.86
C ILE A 205 4.30 -11.49 -12.86
N GLY A 206 5.43 -12.18 -13.07
CA GLY A 206 5.50 -13.33 -13.97
C GLY A 206 4.54 -14.45 -13.57
N ARG A 207 4.56 -14.84 -12.28
CA ARG A 207 3.66 -15.87 -11.76
C ARG A 207 2.19 -15.51 -11.93
N GLU A 208 1.82 -14.27 -11.61
CA GLU A 208 0.42 -13.85 -11.72
C GLU A 208 -0.02 -13.75 -13.18
N ARG A 209 0.85 -13.33 -14.08
CA ARG A 209 0.59 -13.32 -15.52
C ARG A 209 0.32 -14.72 -16.05
N GLU A 210 1.05 -15.76 -15.59
CA GLU A 210 0.94 -17.13 -16.06
C GLU A 210 -0.24 -17.89 -15.43
N SER A 211 -0.50 -17.68 -14.13
CA SER A 211 -1.34 -18.61 -13.36
C SER A 211 -2.51 -17.99 -12.61
N ASN A 212 -2.64 -16.65 -12.56
CA ASN A 212 -3.75 -16.02 -11.86
C ASN A 212 -5.06 -16.25 -12.64
N PRO A 213 -6.07 -16.94 -12.06
CA PRO A 213 -7.28 -17.32 -12.78
C PRO A 213 -8.11 -16.13 -13.26
N PHE A 214 -8.02 -14.96 -12.58
CA PHE A 214 -8.73 -13.74 -12.97
C PHE A 214 -8.09 -13.07 -14.19
N LEU A 215 -6.83 -13.36 -14.49
CA LEU A 215 -6.07 -12.74 -15.56
C LEU A 215 -5.99 -13.59 -16.83
N GLN A 216 -6.33 -14.90 -16.73
CA GLN A 216 -6.34 -15.83 -17.85
C GLN A 216 -7.59 -15.71 -18.75
N THR A 217 -8.64 -15.07 -18.26
CA THR A 217 -9.88 -14.90 -19.06
C THR A 217 -9.71 -13.78 -20.08
N GLN A 218 -10.16 -14.05 -21.27
CA GLN A 218 -10.09 -13.35 -22.56
C GLN A 218 -10.40 -11.86 -22.53
#